data_0bd87be8dd52b048aa601b278b9a14b8
#
_entry.id   0bd87be8dd52b048aa601b278b9a14b8
#
_cell.length_a   1.000
_cell.length_b   1.000
_cell.length_c   1.000
_cell.angle_alpha   90.00
_cell.angle_beta   90.00
_cell.angle_gamma   90.00
#
_symmetry.space_group_name_H-M   'P 1'
#
loop_
_entity.id
_entity.type
_entity.pdbx_description
1 polymer ?
#
loop_
_entity_poly.entity_id
_entity_poly.type
_entity_poly.pdbx_seq_one_letter_code
_entity_poly.pdbx_strand_id
1 'polypeptide(L)'
;MQKIKIIGSGVAGLCVAKELSDKGLKVLVIDKTDSPGPQSCSWWAGGMLAPWCEGESAENIVVKLGKESIPWWNKNVDGVIKKGSLVIALSRDEPDLNRFGRRTEEFINIDNDEIGRLEPDLKDRFNKGLYFENEAHLSPRETLNSLKKNLLSKGVIFEKKEFNFSSDLNNNQDLIIDCRGLGSKDIQNDLRGVKGEMLIIYCPEINFTRPIRLLHPRIPLYIVPRGKGIYMLGATMIESDDSKNITARSLMELLNAAYAINPIFGEAKILEIGVDARPSYPDNIPSIRKKDNIISVNGLFRHGFLLAPALARMVSELIIDNKTPEIMSEYIG
;
A
#
# COMPACT_ATOMS: atom_id res chain seq x y z
N MET A 1 28.57 -19.29 -3.10
CA MET A 1 27.57 -18.46 -2.41
C MET A 1 26.20 -18.83 -2.94
N GLN A 2 25.26 -19.13 -2.08
CA GLN A 2 23.87 -19.39 -2.42
C GLN A 2 23.28 -18.15 -3.11
N LYS A 3 22.62 -18.31 -4.24
CA LYS A 3 21.95 -17.21 -4.93
C LYS A 3 20.59 -16.99 -4.27
N ILE A 4 20.20 -15.74 -4.12
CA ILE A 4 18.87 -15.38 -3.64
C ILE A 4 18.04 -14.93 -4.82
N LYS A 5 16.93 -15.64 -5.06
CA LYS A 5 15.96 -15.31 -6.09
C LYS A 5 14.70 -14.75 -5.46
N ILE A 6 14.31 -13.56 -5.86
CA ILE A 6 13.06 -12.92 -5.44
C ILE A 6 12.09 -13.00 -6.60
N ILE A 7 10.94 -13.63 -6.39
CA ILE A 7 9.92 -13.81 -7.40
C ILE A 7 8.80 -12.80 -7.18
N GLY A 8 8.65 -11.88 -8.14
CA GLY A 8 7.73 -10.74 -8.07
C GLY A 8 8.43 -9.44 -7.71
N SER A 9 8.20 -8.40 -8.52
CA SER A 9 8.76 -7.06 -8.37
C SER A 9 7.70 -6.00 -7.96
N GLY A 10 6.68 -6.43 -7.24
CA GLY A 10 5.79 -5.55 -6.50
C GLY A 10 6.50 -4.88 -5.31
N VAL A 11 5.76 -4.11 -4.51
CA VAL A 11 6.34 -3.37 -3.38
C VAL A 11 7.08 -4.29 -2.40
N ALA A 12 6.53 -5.47 -2.09
CA ALA A 12 7.17 -6.43 -1.19
C ALA A 12 8.52 -6.91 -1.75
N GLY A 13 8.54 -7.40 -2.99
CA GLY A 13 9.76 -7.92 -3.60
C GLY A 13 10.85 -6.87 -3.77
N LEU A 14 10.49 -5.63 -4.14
CA LEU A 14 11.45 -4.54 -4.26
C LEU A 14 12.03 -4.11 -2.90
N CYS A 15 11.20 -4.06 -1.83
CA CYS A 15 11.68 -3.76 -0.48
C CYS A 15 12.62 -4.86 0.03
N VAL A 16 12.28 -6.15 -0.18
CA VAL A 16 13.14 -7.28 0.17
C VAL A 16 14.46 -7.23 -0.60
N ALA A 17 14.40 -6.97 -1.92
CA ALA A 17 15.60 -6.81 -2.74
C ALA A 17 16.51 -5.69 -2.20
N LYS A 18 15.91 -4.58 -1.76
CA LYS A 18 16.64 -3.44 -1.19
C LYS A 18 17.35 -3.80 0.10
N GLU A 19 16.65 -4.40 1.05
CA GLU A 19 17.25 -4.80 2.33
C GLU A 19 18.41 -5.78 2.14
N LEU A 20 18.22 -6.80 1.30
CA LEU A 20 19.24 -7.83 1.07
C LEU A 20 20.44 -7.29 0.30
N SER A 21 20.23 -6.44 -0.72
CA SER A 21 21.32 -5.83 -1.48
C SER A 21 22.12 -4.85 -0.64
N ASP A 22 21.49 -4.10 0.27
CA ASP A 22 22.17 -3.19 1.19
C ASP A 22 23.06 -3.93 2.21
N LYS A 23 22.76 -5.20 2.46
CA LYS A 23 23.59 -6.11 3.25
C LYS A 23 24.67 -6.83 2.43
N GLY A 24 24.85 -6.47 1.17
CA GLY A 24 25.87 -7.02 0.27
C GLY A 24 25.53 -8.39 -0.31
N LEU A 25 24.28 -8.86 -0.17
CA LEU A 25 23.86 -10.14 -0.74
C LEU A 25 23.58 -10.00 -2.24
N LYS A 26 23.93 -11.03 -3.01
CA LYS A 26 23.65 -11.08 -4.45
C LYS A 26 22.20 -11.50 -4.69
N VAL A 27 21.42 -10.60 -5.28
CA VAL A 27 19.99 -10.79 -5.51
C VAL A 27 19.68 -10.81 -6.99
N LEU A 28 18.83 -11.75 -7.40
CA LEU A 28 18.17 -11.80 -8.69
C LEU A 28 16.66 -11.64 -8.49
N VAL A 29 16.07 -10.61 -9.09
CA VAL A 29 14.62 -10.41 -9.09
C VAL A 29 14.03 -10.94 -10.39
N ILE A 30 13.06 -11.83 -10.30
CA ILE A 30 12.39 -12.46 -11.44
C ILE A 30 10.92 -11.99 -11.45
N ASP A 31 10.47 -11.46 -12.56
CA ASP A 31 9.06 -11.07 -12.74
C ASP A 31 8.59 -11.46 -14.14
N LYS A 32 7.33 -11.84 -14.27
CA LYS A 32 6.72 -12.18 -15.57
C LYS A 32 6.64 -11.01 -16.55
N THR A 33 6.84 -9.80 -16.05
CA THR A 33 6.78 -8.56 -16.84
C THR A 33 8.03 -7.71 -16.63
N ASP A 34 8.18 -6.61 -17.41
CA ASP A 34 9.26 -5.63 -17.23
C ASP A 34 8.99 -4.64 -16.08
N SER A 35 8.19 -5.02 -15.15
CA SER A 35 7.67 -4.33 -13.97
C SER A 35 8.66 -3.37 -13.27
N PRO A 36 8.22 -2.39 -12.46
CA PRO A 36 6.82 -2.22 -12.00
C PRO A 36 5.87 -1.67 -13.06
N GLY A 37 4.58 -2.03 -12.96
CA GLY A 37 3.57 -1.61 -13.93
C GLY A 37 2.14 -2.00 -13.50
N PRO A 38 1.15 -1.73 -14.37
CA PRO A 38 -0.28 -1.88 -14.06
C PRO A 38 -0.75 -3.32 -13.78
N GLN A 39 0.08 -4.31 -14.03
CA GLN A 39 -0.17 -5.73 -13.71
C GLN A 39 0.09 -6.08 -12.24
N SER A 40 0.51 -5.12 -11.42
CA SER A 40 0.74 -5.30 -10.00
C SER A 40 -0.21 -4.41 -9.18
N CYS A 41 -0.86 -4.97 -8.17
CA CYS A 41 -1.72 -4.20 -7.27
C CYS A 41 -0.96 -3.04 -6.58
N SER A 42 0.35 -3.13 -6.43
CA SER A 42 1.19 -2.06 -5.90
C SER A 42 1.15 -0.78 -6.76
N TRP A 43 0.93 -0.90 -8.06
CA TRP A 43 0.83 0.23 -9.00
C TRP A 43 -0.40 1.09 -8.76
N TRP A 44 -1.48 0.46 -8.28
CA TRP A 44 -2.79 1.08 -8.04
C TRP A 44 -3.00 1.51 -6.58
N ALA A 45 -1.98 1.38 -5.73
CA ALA A 45 -2.07 1.72 -4.32
C ALA A 45 -2.21 3.23 -4.07
N GLY A 46 -2.82 3.58 -2.93
CA GLY A 46 -2.91 4.97 -2.46
C GLY A 46 -1.57 5.57 -2.07
N GLY A 47 -0.63 4.75 -1.58
CA GLY A 47 0.67 5.23 -1.13
C GLY A 47 0.63 6.01 0.17
N MET A 48 -0.42 5.84 0.96
CA MET A 48 -0.50 6.40 2.31
C MET A 48 0.41 5.63 3.26
N LEU A 49 1.20 6.37 4.03
CA LEU A 49 2.04 5.89 5.12
C LEU A 49 1.40 6.39 6.40
N ALA A 50 0.31 5.74 6.79
CA ALA A 50 -0.65 6.22 7.77
C ALA A 50 -0.90 5.19 8.90
N PRO A 51 0.16 4.84 9.67
CA PRO A 51 0.06 3.75 10.65
C PRO A 51 -1.00 4.01 11.72
N TRP A 52 -1.15 5.24 12.17
CA TRP A 52 -2.11 5.57 13.24
C TRP A 52 -3.55 5.54 12.75
N CYS A 53 -3.83 6.08 11.55
CA CYS A 53 -5.15 5.98 10.92
C CYS A 53 -5.61 4.52 10.70
N GLU A 54 -4.67 3.60 10.43
CA GLU A 54 -5.02 2.18 10.22
C GLU A 54 -5.46 1.49 11.52
N GLY A 55 -5.09 2.00 12.70
CA GLY A 55 -5.54 1.50 14.01
C GLY A 55 -7.06 1.49 14.20
N GLU A 56 -7.81 2.23 13.37
CA GLU A 56 -9.27 2.20 13.39
C GLU A 56 -9.85 0.81 13.11
N SER A 57 -9.22 0.06 12.21
CA SER A 57 -9.77 -1.22 11.72
C SER A 57 -8.75 -2.33 11.55
N ALA A 58 -7.47 -2.04 11.67
CA ALA A 58 -6.39 -3.03 11.58
C ALA A 58 -5.95 -3.49 12.98
N GLU A 59 -5.37 -4.68 13.04
CA GLU A 59 -4.75 -5.20 14.25
C GLU A 59 -3.55 -4.35 14.70
N ASN A 60 -3.30 -4.32 16.02
CA ASN A 60 -2.22 -3.52 16.61
C ASN A 60 -0.84 -3.79 16.00
N ILE A 61 -0.60 -5.01 15.52
CA ILE A 61 0.65 -5.36 14.84
C ILE A 61 0.87 -4.56 13.57
N VAL A 62 -0.20 -4.22 12.83
CA VAL A 62 -0.14 -3.39 11.62
C VAL A 62 0.30 -1.97 11.98
N VAL A 63 -0.25 -1.39 13.04
CA VAL A 63 0.15 -0.07 13.54
C VAL A 63 1.62 -0.09 13.97
N LYS A 64 2.00 -1.08 14.80
CA LYS A 64 3.37 -1.22 15.30
C LYS A 64 4.39 -1.29 14.17
N LEU A 65 4.21 -2.20 13.23
CA LEU A 65 5.12 -2.40 12.10
C LEU A 65 5.05 -1.25 11.10
N GLY A 66 3.87 -0.66 10.93
CA GLY A 66 3.66 0.47 10.04
C GLY A 66 4.46 1.72 10.40
N LYS A 67 4.78 1.91 11.69
CA LYS A 67 5.63 3.02 12.18
C LYS A 67 7.05 3.00 11.57
N GLU A 68 7.53 1.85 11.11
CA GLU A 68 8.82 1.73 10.43
C GLU A 68 8.81 2.29 9.00
N SER A 69 7.63 2.47 8.40
CA SER A 69 7.51 2.79 6.97
C SER A 69 8.09 4.15 6.60
N ILE A 70 7.70 5.22 7.31
CA ILE A 70 8.08 6.59 6.96
C ILE A 70 9.59 6.79 7.00
N PRO A 71 10.33 6.43 8.07
CA PRO A 71 11.78 6.56 8.09
C PRO A 71 12.46 5.70 7.02
N TRP A 72 11.94 4.49 6.76
CA TRP A 72 12.50 3.61 5.75
C TRP A 72 12.35 4.18 4.34
N TRP A 73 11.14 4.59 3.97
CA TRP A 73 10.89 5.19 2.65
C TRP A 73 11.70 6.48 2.46
N ASN A 74 11.71 7.36 3.47
CA ASN A 74 12.47 8.62 3.41
C ASN A 74 13.98 8.42 3.22
N LYS A 75 14.52 7.30 3.69
CA LYS A 75 15.93 6.94 3.50
C LYS A 75 16.22 6.39 2.10
N ASN A 76 15.26 5.71 1.48
CA ASN A 76 15.49 4.85 0.32
C ASN A 76 14.98 5.41 -1.01
N VAL A 77 14.06 6.36 -0.97
CA VAL A 77 13.49 7.02 -2.15
C VAL A 77 13.24 8.50 -1.90
N ASP A 78 13.25 9.28 -2.98
CA ASP A 78 12.78 10.66 -2.93
C ASP A 78 11.25 10.70 -3.05
N GLY A 79 10.63 11.83 -2.63
CA GLY A 79 9.19 12.07 -2.85
C GLY A 79 8.27 11.56 -1.74
N VAL A 80 8.80 11.27 -0.54
CA VAL A 80 7.98 11.09 0.67
C VAL A 80 7.50 12.45 1.15
N ILE A 81 6.19 12.66 1.17
CA ILE A 81 5.56 13.93 1.58
C ILE A 81 5.05 13.78 3.00
N LYS A 82 5.69 14.48 3.95
CA LYS A 82 5.39 14.47 5.38
C LYS A 82 4.51 15.66 5.75
N LYS A 83 3.25 15.62 5.37
CA LYS A 83 2.28 16.67 5.67
C LYS A 83 1.09 16.18 6.52
N GLY A 84 1.21 14.98 7.07
CA GLY A 84 0.15 14.35 7.83
C GLY A 84 -1.00 13.85 6.96
N SER A 85 -2.05 13.38 7.63
CA SER A 85 -3.33 12.97 7.03
C SER A 85 -4.47 13.69 7.75
N LEU A 86 -5.52 14.04 7.00
CA LEU A 86 -6.72 14.68 7.55
C LEU A 86 -7.91 13.72 7.43
N VAL A 87 -8.54 13.43 8.56
CA VAL A 87 -9.77 12.63 8.63
C VAL A 87 -10.94 13.55 8.91
N ILE A 88 -11.95 13.49 8.04
CA ILE A 88 -13.16 14.34 8.09
C ILE A 88 -14.42 13.49 7.97
N ALA A 89 -15.53 14.03 8.40
CA ALA A 89 -16.86 13.45 8.24
C ALA A 89 -17.87 14.52 7.85
N LEU A 90 -18.90 14.16 7.08
CA LEU A 90 -20.02 15.05 6.83
C LEU A 90 -20.74 15.35 8.17
N SER A 91 -21.43 16.50 8.27
CA SER A 91 -22.05 16.94 9.53
C SER A 91 -22.96 15.89 10.17
N ARG A 92 -23.70 15.12 9.36
CA ARG A 92 -24.56 14.02 9.84
C ARG A 92 -23.77 12.82 10.40
N ASP A 93 -22.52 12.66 9.97
CA ASP A 93 -21.64 11.53 10.29
C ASP A 93 -20.52 11.94 11.28
N GLU A 94 -20.55 13.17 11.85
CA GLU A 94 -19.57 13.65 12.84
C GLU A 94 -19.37 12.71 14.04
N PRO A 95 -20.39 11.98 14.57
CA PRO A 95 -20.17 11.00 15.62
C PRO A 95 -19.15 9.90 15.24
N ASP A 96 -18.94 9.63 13.95
CA ASP A 96 -17.96 8.67 13.48
C ASP A 96 -16.52 9.15 13.70
N LEU A 97 -16.25 10.46 13.73
CA LEU A 97 -14.95 11.02 14.14
C LEU A 97 -14.58 10.61 15.57
N ASN A 98 -15.56 10.71 16.49
CA ASN A 98 -15.35 10.30 17.88
C ASN A 98 -15.09 8.78 18.00
N ARG A 99 -15.79 7.98 17.20
CA ARG A 99 -15.56 6.51 17.14
C ARG A 99 -14.18 6.19 16.58
N PHE A 100 -13.78 6.87 15.51
CA PHE A 100 -12.46 6.74 14.89
C PHE A 100 -11.36 7.13 15.89
N GLY A 101 -11.48 8.29 16.54
CA GLY A 101 -10.51 8.76 17.52
C GLY A 101 -10.33 7.82 18.72
N ARG A 102 -11.40 7.13 19.19
CA ARG A 102 -11.28 6.15 20.28
C ARG A 102 -10.50 4.88 19.90
N ARG A 103 -10.32 4.62 18.61
CA ARG A 103 -9.61 3.44 18.08
C ARG A 103 -8.22 3.75 17.55
N THR A 104 -7.90 5.05 17.47
CA THR A 104 -6.63 5.52 16.91
C THR A 104 -5.86 6.35 17.93
N GLU A 105 -4.58 6.56 17.67
CA GLU A 105 -3.68 7.33 18.51
C GLU A 105 -3.01 8.44 17.68
N GLU A 106 -2.27 9.34 18.33
CA GLU A 106 -1.41 10.35 17.69
C GLU A 106 -2.15 11.30 16.73
N PHE A 107 -3.36 11.71 17.08
CA PHE A 107 -4.11 12.73 16.35
C PHE A 107 -4.39 13.98 17.19
N ILE A 108 -4.65 15.07 16.49
CA ILE A 108 -5.10 16.34 17.04
C ILE A 108 -6.55 16.56 16.58
N ASN A 109 -7.45 16.88 17.54
CA ASN A 109 -8.78 17.34 17.17
C ASN A 109 -8.66 18.76 16.63
N ILE A 110 -9.21 19.02 15.46
CA ILE A 110 -9.16 20.30 14.80
C ILE A 110 -10.56 20.80 14.44
N ASP A 111 -10.73 22.11 14.46
CA ASP A 111 -11.96 22.79 14.09
C ASP A 111 -11.97 23.26 12.63
N ASN A 112 -13.04 23.93 12.23
CA ASN A 112 -13.23 24.49 10.89
C ASN A 112 -12.08 25.43 10.47
N ASP A 113 -11.63 26.33 11.36
CA ASP A 113 -10.58 27.29 11.05
C ASP A 113 -9.23 26.59 10.83
N GLU A 114 -8.95 25.57 11.63
CA GLU A 114 -7.74 24.75 11.49
C GLU A 114 -7.79 23.90 10.24
N ILE A 115 -8.94 23.32 9.90
CA ILE A 115 -9.14 22.61 8.62
C ILE A 115 -8.84 23.56 7.46
N GLY A 116 -9.41 24.77 7.47
CA GLY A 116 -9.18 25.77 6.44
C GLY A 116 -7.73 26.26 6.35
N ARG A 117 -7.00 26.28 7.47
CA ARG A 117 -5.55 26.57 7.47
C ARG A 117 -4.72 25.44 6.86
N LEU A 118 -5.08 24.20 7.14
CA LEU A 118 -4.39 23.01 6.61
C LEU A 118 -4.68 22.78 5.12
N GLU A 119 -5.95 22.92 4.74
CA GLU A 119 -6.46 22.71 3.37
C GLU A 119 -7.49 23.80 3.05
N PRO A 120 -7.08 24.92 2.41
CA PRO A 120 -7.97 26.04 2.12
C PRO A 120 -9.23 25.69 1.35
N ASP A 121 -9.17 24.69 0.47
CA ASP A 121 -10.31 24.23 -0.32
C ASP A 121 -11.35 23.43 0.50
N LEU A 122 -11.07 23.18 1.79
CA LEU A 122 -12.02 22.60 2.75
C LEU A 122 -12.59 23.63 3.74
N LYS A 123 -12.20 24.91 3.62
CA LYS A 123 -12.69 25.96 4.50
C LYS A 123 -14.22 26.04 4.45
N ASP A 124 -14.85 26.19 5.60
CA ASP A 124 -16.31 26.30 5.81
C ASP A 124 -17.13 25.07 5.33
N ARG A 125 -16.48 23.94 5.08
CA ARG A 125 -17.14 22.72 4.61
C ARG A 125 -17.30 21.67 5.70
N PHE A 126 -16.40 21.65 6.67
CA PHE A 126 -16.36 20.68 7.77
C PHE A 126 -16.15 21.40 9.09
N ASN A 127 -16.96 21.06 10.11
CA ASN A 127 -16.88 21.69 11.43
C ASN A 127 -15.71 21.14 12.25
N LYS A 128 -15.38 19.87 12.07
CA LYS A 128 -14.38 19.14 12.85
C LYS A 128 -13.63 18.14 12.00
N GLY A 129 -12.42 17.83 12.43
CA GLY A 129 -11.59 16.80 11.84
C GLY A 129 -10.58 16.23 12.84
N LEU A 130 -9.90 15.15 12.42
CA LEU A 130 -8.75 14.60 13.14
C LEU A 130 -7.53 14.77 12.25
N TYR A 131 -6.49 15.42 12.75
CA TYR A 131 -5.24 15.64 12.04
C TYR A 131 -4.15 14.74 12.60
N PHE A 132 -3.61 13.87 11.75
CA PHE A 132 -2.52 12.96 12.06
C PHE A 132 -1.21 13.55 11.51
N GLU A 133 -0.58 14.39 12.29
CA GLU A 133 0.59 15.18 11.88
C GLU A 133 1.78 14.31 11.43
N ASN A 134 2.00 13.19 12.12
CA ASN A 134 3.15 12.31 11.92
C ASN A 134 2.99 11.32 10.77
N GLU A 135 1.91 11.39 10.00
CA GLU A 135 1.70 10.55 8.83
C GLU A 135 2.30 11.17 7.55
N ALA A 136 2.41 10.35 6.53
CA ALA A 136 2.98 10.76 5.25
C ALA A 136 2.28 10.05 4.09
N HIS A 137 2.65 10.45 2.88
CA HIS A 137 2.27 9.73 1.67
C HIS A 137 3.37 9.81 0.60
N LEU A 138 3.24 9.00 -0.42
CA LEU A 138 4.14 8.96 -1.57
C LEU A 138 3.37 8.59 -2.84
N SER A 139 3.98 8.80 -4.00
CA SER A 139 3.47 8.31 -5.29
C SER A 139 3.94 6.87 -5.52
N PRO A 140 3.06 5.86 -5.47
CA PRO A 140 3.45 4.45 -5.65
C PRO A 140 4.25 4.20 -6.92
N ARG A 141 3.79 4.74 -8.04
CA ARG A 141 4.41 4.55 -9.36
C ARG A 141 5.83 5.10 -9.44
N GLU A 142 6.00 6.34 -8.97
CA GLU A 142 7.32 6.99 -8.93
C GLU A 142 8.25 6.27 -7.95
N THR A 143 7.72 5.90 -6.79
CA THR A 143 8.45 5.19 -5.75
C THR A 143 8.95 3.82 -6.21
N LEU A 144 8.08 3.00 -6.84
CA LEU A 144 8.47 1.70 -7.37
C LEU A 144 9.55 1.82 -8.47
N ASN A 145 9.38 2.78 -9.38
CA ASN A 145 10.35 3.05 -10.44
C ASN A 145 11.69 3.54 -9.88
N SER A 146 11.67 4.45 -8.92
CA SER A 146 12.86 4.97 -8.24
C SER A 146 13.61 3.86 -7.51
N LEU A 147 12.88 3.02 -6.77
CA LEU A 147 13.45 1.89 -6.04
C LEU A 147 14.09 0.86 -6.98
N LYS A 148 13.41 0.50 -8.09
CA LYS A 148 13.98 -0.37 -9.12
C LYS A 148 15.25 0.22 -9.73
N LYS A 149 15.25 1.52 -10.07
CA LYS A 149 16.43 2.21 -10.61
C LYS A 149 17.60 2.19 -9.62
N ASN A 150 17.34 2.42 -8.34
CA ASN A 150 18.32 2.32 -7.28
C ASN A 150 18.92 0.91 -7.18
N LEU A 151 18.08 -0.12 -7.21
CA LEU A 151 18.51 -1.53 -7.17
C LEU A 151 19.39 -1.90 -8.38
N LEU A 152 19.01 -1.48 -9.58
CA LEU A 152 19.82 -1.69 -10.80
C LEU A 152 21.21 -1.03 -10.67
N SER A 153 21.28 0.20 -10.14
CA SER A 153 22.56 0.90 -9.93
C SER A 153 23.46 0.21 -8.89
N LYS A 154 22.87 -0.59 -7.98
CA LYS A 154 23.59 -1.43 -7.00
C LYS A 154 23.94 -2.83 -7.53
N GLY A 155 23.67 -3.11 -8.79
CA GLY A 155 23.99 -4.39 -9.42
C GLY A 155 23.00 -5.52 -9.15
N VAL A 156 21.79 -5.21 -8.65
CA VAL A 156 20.70 -6.20 -8.61
C VAL A 156 20.26 -6.50 -10.03
N ILE A 157 20.16 -7.78 -10.35
CA ILE A 157 19.76 -8.27 -11.67
C ILE A 157 18.24 -8.42 -11.70
N PHE A 158 17.62 -7.95 -12.78
CA PHE A 158 16.19 -8.16 -13.05
C PHE A 158 16.04 -9.03 -14.29
N GLU A 159 15.26 -10.10 -14.16
CA GLU A 159 15.00 -11.04 -15.24
C GLU A 159 13.49 -11.09 -15.52
N LYS A 160 13.12 -10.90 -16.79
CA LYS A 160 11.74 -11.09 -17.24
C LYS A 160 11.52 -12.55 -17.54
N LYS A 161 10.86 -13.24 -16.61
CA LYS A 161 10.54 -14.66 -16.73
C LYS A 161 9.33 -14.98 -15.87
N GLU A 162 8.40 -15.78 -16.41
CA GLU A 162 7.38 -16.41 -15.61
C GLU A 162 8.01 -17.58 -14.83
N PHE A 163 7.97 -17.48 -13.50
CA PHE A 163 8.54 -18.50 -12.62
C PHE A 163 7.48 -19.53 -12.26
N ASN A 164 7.77 -20.79 -12.56
CA ASN A 164 6.90 -21.92 -12.25
C ASN A 164 7.56 -22.79 -11.17
N PHE A 165 6.93 -22.86 -9.99
CA PHE A 165 7.46 -23.61 -8.85
C PHE A 165 7.63 -25.10 -9.14
N SER A 166 6.76 -25.70 -9.96
CA SER A 166 6.84 -27.14 -10.27
C SER A 166 8.02 -27.50 -11.17
N SER A 167 8.42 -26.60 -12.07
CA SER A 167 9.51 -26.87 -13.03
C SER A 167 10.82 -26.19 -12.69
N ASP A 168 10.79 -24.99 -12.07
CA ASP A 168 11.99 -24.18 -11.84
C ASP A 168 12.67 -24.48 -10.49
N LEU A 169 12.04 -25.27 -9.61
CA LEU A 169 12.60 -25.73 -8.33
C LEU A 169 13.58 -26.92 -8.49
N ASN A 170 13.60 -27.59 -9.63
CA ASN A 170 14.38 -28.80 -9.83
C ASN A 170 15.88 -28.59 -9.55
N ASN A 171 16.40 -29.27 -8.51
CA ASN A 171 17.81 -29.36 -8.12
C ASN A 171 18.52 -28.06 -7.71
N ASN A 172 17.79 -27.00 -7.32
CA ASN A 172 18.40 -25.72 -7.01
C ASN A 172 18.54 -25.54 -5.49
N GLN A 173 19.78 -25.36 -5.00
CA GLN A 173 20.07 -24.98 -3.61
C GLN A 173 19.89 -23.48 -3.37
N ASP A 174 19.34 -22.74 -4.33
CA ASP A 174 19.10 -21.32 -4.21
C ASP A 174 17.98 -21.03 -3.21
N LEU A 175 18.12 -19.96 -2.48
CA LEU A 175 17.05 -19.45 -1.62
C LEU A 175 16.06 -18.68 -2.49
N ILE A 176 14.79 -19.03 -2.40
CA ILE A 176 13.69 -18.40 -3.14
C ILE A 176 12.84 -17.59 -2.18
N ILE A 177 12.58 -16.34 -2.53
CA ILE A 177 11.67 -15.47 -1.80
C ILE A 177 10.48 -15.16 -2.69
N ASP A 178 9.31 -15.73 -2.37
CA ASP A 178 8.08 -15.56 -3.14
C ASP A 178 7.32 -14.32 -2.69
N CYS A 179 7.27 -13.32 -3.57
CA CYS A 179 6.57 -12.04 -3.41
C CYS A 179 5.53 -11.81 -4.53
N ARG A 180 4.96 -12.87 -5.12
CA ARG A 180 4.07 -12.81 -6.29
C ARG A 180 2.65 -12.31 -5.98
N GLY A 181 2.33 -11.98 -4.74
CA GLY A 181 0.97 -11.60 -4.36
C GLY A 181 -0.02 -12.74 -4.66
N LEU A 182 -1.14 -12.45 -5.34
CA LEU A 182 -2.12 -13.49 -5.70
C LEU A 182 -1.58 -14.59 -6.62
N GLY A 183 -0.48 -14.34 -7.31
CA GLY A 183 0.22 -15.37 -8.08
C GLY A 183 0.74 -16.54 -7.23
N SER A 184 0.83 -16.36 -5.90
CA SER A 184 1.26 -17.41 -4.96
C SER A 184 0.15 -18.38 -4.56
N LYS A 185 -1.07 -18.24 -5.08
CA LYS A 185 -2.18 -19.18 -4.82
C LYS A 185 -1.89 -20.63 -5.26
N ASP A 186 -0.95 -20.81 -6.17
CA ASP A 186 -0.47 -22.12 -6.60
C ASP A 186 0.25 -22.90 -5.49
N ILE A 187 0.76 -22.21 -4.47
CA ILE A 187 1.48 -22.79 -3.33
C ILE A 187 0.93 -22.36 -1.98
N GLN A 188 -0.07 -21.48 -1.92
CA GLN A 188 -0.70 -20.96 -0.70
C GLN A 188 -2.22 -20.96 -0.85
N ASN A 189 -2.87 -22.01 -0.33
CA ASN A 189 -4.30 -22.26 -0.55
C ASN A 189 -5.24 -21.32 0.21
N ASP A 190 -4.77 -20.71 1.30
CA ASP A 190 -5.55 -19.78 2.14
C ASP A 190 -5.46 -18.30 1.69
N LEU A 191 -4.72 -18.04 0.62
CA LEU A 191 -4.60 -16.69 0.06
C LEU A 191 -5.86 -16.34 -0.74
N ARG A 192 -6.47 -15.18 -0.44
CA ARG A 192 -7.65 -14.66 -1.12
C ARG A 192 -7.41 -13.29 -1.72
N GLY A 193 -8.22 -12.91 -2.70
CA GLY A 193 -8.18 -11.59 -3.29
C GLY A 193 -9.24 -10.66 -2.68
N VAL A 194 -8.84 -9.42 -2.45
CA VAL A 194 -9.76 -8.34 -2.10
C VAL A 194 -9.66 -7.25 -3.15
N LYS A 195 -10.66 -7.21 -4.02
CA LYS A 195 -10.74 -6.26 -5.14
C LYS A 195 -10.79 -4.83 -4.63
N GLY A 196 -9.95 -3.99 -5.22
CA GLY A 196 -9.92 -2.56 -5.03
C GLY A 196 -10.08 -1.83 -6.33
N GLU A 197 -10.98 -0.87 -6.36
CA GLU A 197 -11.24 -0.02 -7.52
C GLU A 197 -10.92 1.42 -7.12
N MET A 198 -10.25 2.15 -8.01
CA MET A 198 -9.77 3.50 -7.77
C MET A 198 -9.79 4.33 -9.04
N LEU A 199 -9.73 5.63 -8.88
CA LEU A 199 -9.67 6.58 -9.99
C LEU A 199 -8.43 7.46 -9.87
N ILE A 200 -7.83 7.79 -11.00
CA ILE A 200 -6.95 8.95 -11.12
C ILE A 200 -7.73 10.04 -11.82
N ILE A 201 -7.84 11.19 -11.17
CA ILE A 201 -8.57 12.34 -11.70
C ILE A 201 -7.67 13.57 -11.80
N TYR A 202 -8.03 14.48 -12.66
CA TYR A 202 -7.41 15.79 -12.81
C TYR A 202 -8.42 16.89 -12.45
N CYS A 203 -8.10 17.67 -11.44
CA CYS A 203 -8.89 18.79 -10.92
C CYS A 203 -7.93 19.90 -10.46
N PRO A 204 -7.46 20.75 -11.38
CA PRO A 204 -6.43 21.76 -11.06
C PRO A 204 -6.94 22.88 -10.16
N GLU A 205 -8.25 23.04 -10.03
CA GLU A 205 -8.91 24.03 -9.16
C GLU A 205 -8.81 23.66 -7.68
N ILE A 206 -8.51 22.41 -7.34
CA ILE A 206 -8.30 21.91 -5.99
C ILE A 206 -6.78 21.77 -5.71
N ASN A 207 -6.34 22.18 -4.50
CA ASN A 207 -4.94 22.17 -4.11
C ASN A 207 -4.72 21.43 -2.78
N PHE A 208 -5.21 20.20 -2.65
CA PHE A 208 -4.91 19.40 -1.47
C PHE A 208 -3.44 19.04 -1.42
N THR A 209 -2.86 19.14 -0.22
CA THR A 209 -1.43 18.92 0.03
C THR A 209 -1.15 17.63 0.79
N ARG A 210 -2.17 17.00 1.34
CA ARG A 210 -2.13 15.76 2.15
C ARG A 210 -3.28 14.82 1.81
N PRO A 211 -3.21 13.54 2.21
CA PRO A 211 -4.35 12.64 2.11
C PRO A 211 -5.54 13.14 2.93
N ILE A 212 -6.72 13.16 2.29
CA ILE A 212 -8.00 13.45 2.92
C ILE A 212 -8.78 12.14 3.03
N ARG A 213 -9.15 11.72 4.23
CA ARG A 213 -9.98 10.55 4.48
C ARG A 213 -11.36 10.99 4.91
N LEU A 214 -12.37 10.69 4.09
CA LEU A 214 -13.78 10.89 4.44
C LEU A 214 -14.30 9.65 5.15
N LEU A 215 -14.77 9.83 6.38
CA LEU A 215 -15.55 8.80 7.07
C LEU A 215 -16.97 8.84 6.53
N HIS A 216 -17.44 7.69 6.08
CA HIS A 216 -18.81 7.50 5.63
C HIS A 216 -19.21 6.06 5.89
N PRO A 217 -20.41 5.80 6.47
CA PRO A 217 -20.81 4.45 6.90
C PRO A 217 -20.80 3.39 5.81
N ARG A 218 -21.02 3.78 4.55
CA ARG A 218 -21.09 2.87 3.40
C ARG A 218 -19.99 3.05 2.38
N ILE A 219 -19.45 4.27 2.25
CA ILE A 219 -18.54 4.63 1.15
C ILE A 219 -17.38 5.45 1.72
N PRO A 220 -16.49 4.81 2.53
CA PRO A 220 -15.29 5.49 2.98
C PRO A 220 -14.41 5.81 1.77
N LEU A 221 -13.97 7.06 1.67
CA LEU A 221 -13.11 7.52 0.59
C LEU A 221 -11.82 8.08 1.15
N TYR A 222 -10.74 7.90 0.43
CA TYR A 222 -9.55 8.72 0.59
C TYR A 222 -9.17 9.38 -0.73
N ILE A 223 -8.75 10.64 -0.66
CA ILE A 223 -8.19 11.41 -1.76
C ILE A 223 -6.72 11.62 -1.47
N VAL A 224 -5.84 11.17 -2.36
CA VAL A 224 -4.39 11.32 -2.18
C VAL A 224 -3.82 12.17 -3.31
N PRO A 225 -3.21 13.33 -3.00
CA PRO A 225 -2.63 14.19 -4.01
C PRO A 225 -1.42 13.53 -4.69
N ARG A 226 -1.30 13.79 -6.00
CA ARG A 226 -0.18 13.37 -6.86
C ARG A 226 0.59 14.56 -7.43
N GLY A 227 0.23 15.78 -6.98
CA GLY A 227 0.75 17.04 -7.52
C GLY A 227 0.07 17.48 -8.81
N LYS A 228 0.25 18.76 -9.15
CA LYS A 228 -0.24 19.37 -10.40
C LYS A 228 -1.73 19.14 -10.69
N GLY A 229 -2.57 19.17 -9.65
CA GLY A 229 -4.02 18.96 -9.79
C GLY A 229 -4.43 17.49 -10.04
N ILE A 230 -3.52 16.54 -9.92
CA ILE A 230 -3.82 15.11 -10.07
C ILE A 230 -4.08 14.51 -8.69
N TYR A 231 -5.14 13.71 -8.59
CA TYR A 231 -5.56 13.04 -7.35
C TYR A 231 -5.89 11.58 -7.62
N MET A 232 -5.58 10.75 -6.63
CA MET A 232 -6.06 9.39 -6.56
C MET A 232 -7.25 9.34 -5.61
N LEU A 233 -8.39 8.84 -6.11
CA LEU A 233 -9.58 8.53 -5.31
C LEU A 233 -9.62 7.03 -5.04
N GLY A 234 -9.74 6.63 -3.81
CA GLY A 234 -9.78 5.20 -3.47
C GLY A 234 -10.50 4.93 -2.15
N ALA A 235 -10.77 3.73 -1.93
CA ALA A 235 -10.88 2.64 -2.87
C ALA A 235 -11.92 1.67 -2.36
N THR A 236 -12.57 0.99 -3.27
CA THR A 236 -13.51 -0.08 -2.88
C THR A 236 -12.80 -1.24 -2.19
N MET A 237 -13.58 -2.05 -1.49
CA MET A 237 -13.11 -3.21 -0.76
C MET A 237 -14.16 -4.32 -0.95
N ILE A 238 -13.90 -5.19 -1.93
CA ILE A 238 -14.86 -6.20 -2.38
C ILE A 238 -14.18 -7.57 -2.31
N GLU A 239 -14.81 -8.53 -1.65
CA GLU A 239 -14.32 -9.92 -1.58
C GLU A 239 -14.44 -10.57 -2.97
N SER A 240 -13.38 -10.48 -3.75
CA SER A 240 -13.31 -11.00 -5.12
C SER A 240 -11.87 -11.01 -5.64
N ASP A 241 -11.54 -12.01 -6.43
CA ASP A 241 -10.28 -12.08 -7.19
C ASP A 241 -10.37 -11.37 -8.56
N ASP A 242 -11.55 -10.86 -8.95
CA ASP A 242 -11.71 -10.17 -10.23
C ASP A 242 -10.95 -8.84 -10.23
N SER A 243 -10.00 -8.72 -11.13
CA SER A 243 -9.15 -7.54 -11.29
C SER A 243 -9.37 -6.81 -12.62
N LYS A 244 -10.47 -7.10 -13.35
CA LYS A 244 -10.61 -6.62 -14.73
C LYS A 244 -11.32 -5.29 -14.87
N ASN A 245 -12.52 -5.15 -14.30
CA ASN A 245 -13.37 -3.98 -14.58
C ASN A 245 -13.95 -3.39 -13.30
N ILE A 246 -14.09 -2.05 -13.29
CA ILE A 246 -14.86 -1.34 -12.28
C ILE A 246 -16.35 -1.55 -12.53
N THR A 247 -17.14 -1.59 -11.46
CA THR A 247 -18.61 -1.57 -11.60
C THR A 247 -19.14 -0.14 -11.69
N ALA A 248 -20.30 0.04 -12.37
CA ALA A 248 -20.98 1.33 -12.40
C ALA A 248 -21.30 1.87 -11.00
N ARG A 249 -21.70 0.98 -10.08
CA ARG A 249 -21.93 1.33 -8.67
C ARG A 249 -20.68 1.88 -8.00
N SER A 250 -19.56 1.19 -8.08
CA SER A 250 -18.29 1.62 -7.47
C SER A 250 -17.82 2.96 -8.03
N LEU A 251 -17.96 3.16 -9.34
CA LEU A 251 -17.61 4.43 -9.99
C LEU A 251 -18.45 5.58 -9.44
N MET A 252 -19.77 5.41 -9.39
CA MET A 252 -20.69 6.41 -8.83
C MET A 252 -20.39 6.69 -7.36
N GLU A 253 -20.13 5.66 -6.56
CA GLU A 253 -19.84 5.79 -5.12
C GLU A 253 -18.57 6.63 -4.89
N LEU A 254 -17.48 6.33 -5.61
CA LEU A 254 -16.22 7.09 -5.50
C LEU A 254 -16.39 8.56 -5.92
N LEU A 255 -17.07 8.81 -7.03
CA LEU A 255 -17.29 10.18 -7.53
C LEU A 255 -18.24 10.96 -6.61
N ASN A 256 -19.33 10.35 -6.14
CA ASN A 256 -20.26 11.00 -5.21
C ASN A 256 -19.59 11.35 -3.87
N ALA A 257 -18.72 10.49 -3.36
CA ALA A 257 -17.99 10.77 -2.13
C ALA A 257 -16.98 11.92 -2.32
N ALA A 258 -16.29 11.97 -3.47
CA ALA A 258 -15.41 13.10 -3.80
C ALA A 258 -16.21 14.41 -3.96
N TYR A 259 -17.34 14.37 -4.65
CA TYR A 259 -18.26 15.51 -4.78
C TYR A 259 -18.77 16.02 -3.44
N ALA A 260 -19.05 15.12 -2.50
CA ALA A 260 -19.48 15.49 -1.14
C ALA A 260 -18.38 16.20 -0.34
N ILE A 261 -17.11 15.87 -0.59
CA ILE A 261 -15.97 16.58 0.00
C ILE A 261 -15.87 17.99 -0.58
N ASN A 262 -15.86 18.12 -1.89
CA ASN A 262 -15.89 19.40 -2.58
C ASN A 262 -16.58 19.27 -3.96
N PRO A 263 -17.66 20.04 -4.23
CA PRO A 263 -18.40 19.97 -5.50
C PRO A 263 -17.57 20.24 -6.74
N ILE A 264 -16.44 20.92 -6.62
CA ILE A 264 -15.51 21.15 -7.74
C ILE A 264 -15.04 19.83 -8.36
N PHE A 265 -14.96 18.75 -7.58
CA PHE A 265 -14.66 17.42 -8.13
C PHE A 265 -15.69 16.88 -9.12
N GLY A 266 -16.88 17.49 -9.18
CA GLY A 266 -17.87 17.16 -10.21
C GLY A 266 -17.40 17.47 -11.64
N GLU A 267 -16.50 18.44 -11.78
CA GLU A 267 -15.92 18.87 -13.06
C GLU A 267 -14.55 18.24 -13.34
N ALA A 268 -14.06 17.37 -12.44
CA ALA A 268 -12.77 16.73 -12.60
C ALA A 268 -12.75 15.78 -13.81
N LYS A 269 -11.65 15.77 -14.54
CA LYS A 269 -11.45 14.82 -15.64
C LYS A 269 -10.96 13.47 -15.10
N ILE A 270 -11.64 12.39 -15.48
CA ILE A 270 -11.17 11.03 -15.16
C ILE A 270 -10.03 10.70 -16.12
N LEU A 271 -8.82 10.51 -15.59
CA LEU A 271 -7.63 10.18 -16.37
C LEU A 271 -7.46 8.67 -16.51
N GLU A 272 -7.66 7.94 -15.41
CA GLU A 272 -7.50 6.48 -15.38
C GLU A 272 -8.49 5.84 -14.39
N ILE A 273 -8.86 4.63 -14.71
CA ILE A 273 -9.60 3.73 -13.82
C ILE A 273 -8.69 2.55 -13.49
N GLY A 274 -8.38 2.38 -12.21
CA GLY A 274 -7.55 1.27 -11.74
C GLY A 274 -8.40 0.22 -11.02
N VAL A 275 -8.15 -1.03 -11.37
CA VAL A 275 -8.78 -2.19 -10.72
C VAL A 275 -7.72 -3.25 -10.50
N ASP A 276 -7.60 -3.73 -9.28
CA ASP A 276 -6.78 -4.92 -9.00
C ASP A 276 -7.24 -5.60 -7.69
N ALA A 277 -6.83 -6.84 -7.51
CA ALA A 277 -7.12 -7.60 -6.30
C ALA A 277 -5.89 -7.65 -5.38
N ARG A 278 -6.09 -7.24 -4.13
CA ARG A 278 -5.07 -7.24 -3.09
C ARG A 278 -4.93 -8.65 -2.50
N PRO A 279 -3.70 -9.17 -2.34
CA PRO A 279 -3.49 -10.45 -1.66
C PRO A 279 -3.76 -10.31 -0.16
N SER A 280 -4.60 -11.18 0.38
CA SER A 280 -4.94 -11.18 1.80
C SER A 280 -5.05 -12.61 2.33
N TYR A 281 -4.61 -12.80 3.58
CA TYR A 281 -4.95 -13.97 4.37
C TYR A 281 -6.30 -13.79 5.08
N PRO A 282 -6.90 -14.84 5.65
CA PRO A 282 -8.22 -14.77 6.29
C PRO A 282 -8.33 -13.71 7.39
N ASP A 283 -7.25 -13.49 8.15
CA ASP A 283 -7.15 -12.52 9.25
C ASP A 283 -6.75 -11.10 8.82
N ASN A 284 -6.48 -10.87 7.52
CA ASN A 284 -5.93 -9.63 6.96
C ASN A 284 -4.55 -9.21 7.51
N ILE A 285 -3.84 -10.11 8.18
CA ILE A 285 -2.48 -9.86 8.66
C ILE A 285 -1.49 -10.43 7.63
N PRO A 286 -0.47 -9.66 7.21
CA PRO A 286 0.58 -10.21 6.34
C PRO A 286 1.38 -11.27 7.08
N SER A 287 1.99 -12.17 6.34
CA SER A 287 2.80 -13.22 6.92
C SER A 287 4.07 -13.49 6.14
N ILE A 288 5.11 -13.88 6.88
CA ILE A 288 6.32 -14.50 6.36
C ILE A 288 6.21 -16.00 6.68
N ARG A 289 6.28 -16.84 5.66
CA ARG A 289 6.18 -18.29 5.79
C ARG A 289 7.42 -18.94 5.21
N LYS A 290 7.99 -19.94 5.89
CA LYS A 290 9.18 -20.65 5.42
C LYS A 290 8.90 -22.14 5.30
N LYS A 291 9.24 -22.69 4.14
CA LYS A 291 9.26 -24.14 3.89
C LYS A 291 10.50 -24.47 3.07
N ASP A 292 11.36 -25.29 3.61
CA ASP A 292 12.64 -25.65 3.00
C ASP A 292 13.48 -24.41 2.62
N ASN A 293 13.79 -24.25 1.34
CA ASN A 293 14.51 -23.11 0.78
C ASN A 293 13.59 -22.01 0.21
N ILE A 294 12.29 -22.04 0.52
CA ILE A 294 11.31 -21.05 0.09
C ILE A 294 10.87 -20.20 1.27
N ILE A 295 10.93 -18.88 1.11
CA ILE A 295 10.35 -17.89 2.03
C ILE A 295 9.26 -17.15 1.27
N SER A 296 8.03 -17.22 1.74
CA SER A 296 6.92 -16.45 1.17
C SER A 296 6.68 -15.18 1.98
N VAL A 297 6.50 -14.05 1.30
CA VAL A 297 6.17 -12.74 1.88
C VAL A 297 4.89 -12.24 1.22
N ASN A 298 3.76 -12.35 1.91
CA ASN A 298 2.47 -12.12 1.28
C ASN A 298 1.38 -11.65 2.26
N GLY A 299 0.18 -11.45 1.76
CA GLY A 299 -0.97 -11.09 2.57
C GLY A 299 -1.00 -9.62 3.01
N LEU A 300 -0.26 -8.72 2.32
CA LEU A 300 -0.16 -7.31 2.72
C LEU A 300 -1.49 -6.54 2.60
N PHE A 301 -2.52 -7.13 2.01
CA PHE A 301 -3.85 -6.55 1.92
C PHE A 301 -3.81 -5.12 1.40
N ARG A 302 -4.36 -4.16 2.14
CA ARG A 302 -4.34 -2.73 1.79
C ARG A 302 -3.09 -1.99 2.31
N HIS A 303 -2.22 -2.68 3.05
CA HIS A 303 -1.09 -2.09 3.76
C HIS A 303 0.26 -2.26 3.06
N GLY A 304 0.28 -2.52 1.74
CA GLY A 304 1.50 -2.85 1.01
C GLY A 304 2.66 -1.87 1.24
N PHE A 305 2.48 -0.59 0.99
CA PHE A 305 3.52 0.43 1.20
C PHE A 305 3.80 0.69 2.69
N LEU A 306 2.82 0.48 3.55
CA LEU A 306 2.97 0.66 4.98
C LEU A 306 3.81 -0.46 5.61
N LEU A 307 3.64 -1.71 5.19
CA LEU A 307 4.24 -2.87 5.86
C LEU A 307 5.41 -3.52 5.12
N ALA A 308 5.54 -3.31 3.81
CA ALA A 308 6.63 -3.91 3.02
C ALA A 308 8.04 -3.62 3.59
N PRO A 309 8.35 -2.42 4.13
CA PRO A 309 9.62 -2.16 4.81
C PRO A 309 9.89 -3.08 6.00
N ALA A 310 8.92 -3.22 6.91
CA ALA A 310 9.06 -4.07 8.09
C ALA A 310 9.21 -5.55 7.73
N LEU A 311 8.42 -6.02 6.73
CA LEU A 311 8.55 -7.40 6.24
C LEU A 311 9.93 -7.64 5.61
N ALA A 312 10.42 -6.68 4.84
CA ALA A 312 11.73 -6.78 4.20
C ALA A 312 12.86 -6.85 5.24
N ARG A 313 12.78 -6.04 6.31
CA ARG A 313 13.71 -6.11 7.45
C ARG A 313 13.67 -7.50 8.10
N MET A 314 12.46 -8.00 8.42
CA MET A 314 12.31 -9.32 9.06
C MET A 314 12.82 -10.46 8.18
N VAL A 315 12.63 -10.41 6.86
CA VAL A 315 13.22 -11.39 5.93
C VAL A 315 14.74 -11.33 5.94
N SER A 316 15.31 -10.13 5.96
CA SER A 316 16.76 -9.94 6.04
C SER A 316 17.32 -10.49 7.36
N GLU A 317 16.67 -10.19 8.49
CA GLU A 317 17.05 -10.72 9.81
C GLU A 317 16.92 -12.26 9.88
N LEU A 318 15.88 -12.83 9.26
CA LEU A 318 15.71 -14.28 9.19
C LEU A 318 16.84 -14.96 8.39
N ILE A 319 17.26 -14.36 7.28
CA ILE A 319 18.30 -14.95 6.42
C ILE A 319 19.69 -14.78 7.00
N ILE A 320 20.00 -13.62 7.57
CA ILE A 320 21.36 -13.26 8.02
C ILE A 320 21.59 -13.71 9.47
N ASP A 321 20.62 -13.41 10.34
CA ASP A 321 20.75 -13.56 11.79
C ASP A 321 19.98 -14.77 12.34
N ASN A 322 19.28 -15.51 11.47
CA ASN A 322 18.37 -16.61 11.83
C ASN A 322 17.31 -16.20 12.89
N LYS A 323 16.90 -14.93 12.87
CA LYS A 323 15.91 -14.38 13.80
C LYS A 323 14.50 -14.65 13.28
N THR A 324 13.65 -15.23 14.12
CA THR A 324 12.26 -15.50 13.78
C THR A 324 11.47 -14.20 13.60
N PRO A 325 10.77 -14.00 12.45
CA PRO A 325 9.91 -12.85 12.23
C PRO A 325 8.76 -12.74 13.24
N GLU A 326 8.40 -11.51 13.61
CA GLU A 326 7.27 -11.23 14.52
C GLU A 326 5.92 -11.72 13.97
N ILE A 327 5.79 -11.80 12.62
CA ILE A 327 4.58 -12.23 11.91
C ILE A 327 4.82 -13.52 11.12
N MET A 328 5.66 -14.40 11.64
CA MET A 328 5.87 -15.70 11.02
C MET A 328 4.69 -16.62 11.31
N SER A 329 4.15 -17.24 10.27
CA SER A 329 3.11 -18.26 10.41
C SER A 329 3.51 -19.57 9.72
N GLU A 330 2.78 -20.65 10.04
CA GLU A 330 2.99 -21.93 9.38
C GLU A 330 2.67 -21.85 7.88
N TYR A 331 3.37 -22.66 7.11
CA TYR A 331 3.12 -22.80 5.69
C TYR A 331 1.89 -23.69 5.47
N ILE A 332 0.83 -23.14 4.90
CA ILE A 332 -0.40 -23.85 4.56
C ILE A 332 -0.40 -24.04 3.04
N GLY A 333 -0.02 -25.21 2.57
CA GLY A 333 0.04 -25.57 1.16
C GLY A 333 -0.81 -26.79 0.84
#